data_67749b731a110d76dc5be93c7716bb64
#
_entry.id   67749b731a110d76dc5be93c7716bb64
#
_cell.length_a   1.000
_cell.length_b   1.000
_cell.length_c   1.000
_cell.angle_alpha   90.00
_cell.angle_beta   90.00
_cell.angle_gamma   90.00
#
_symmetry.space_group_name_H-M   'P 1'
#
loop_
_entity.id
_entity.type
_entity.pdbx_description
1 polymer ?
#
loop_
_entity_poly.entity_id
_entity_poly.type
_entity_poly.pdbx_seq_one_letter_code
_entity_poly.pdbx_strand_id
1 'polypeptide(L)'
;MSALLQLNQIFKVFNEGTPDEKIALDHIDLKMKKGDFVTVIGSNGAGKSTLMSIISGKIITDIGDVMIDGKDVTYIKEHQRAKLIGRVFQDPMAGTAPKMTIEENLAIAYSRVKTRGLSSGLSKKRRDFFKEKLEMLHLGLENRLQAKAGLLSGGERQALSLLMATFTEPKILLLDEHTAALDPSRAELVTKLTKQIVNEYKLTTLMVTHNMQQALDLGNRLIMMDKGQIIFEANEEKKKSLTIEKLLEEFQLIRGEKMNSDKSVLI
;
A
#
# COMPACT_ATOMS: atom_id res chain seq x y z
N MET A 1 9.85 0.29 21.56
CA MET A 1 10.36 0.53 20.18
C MET A 1 9.59 1.70 19.60
N SER A 2 10.26 2.67 18.97
CA SER A 2 9.61 3.82 18.30
C SER A 2 8.80 3.36 17.09
N ALA A 3 7.68 4.03 16.80
CA ALA A 3 6.89 3.79 15.59
C ALA A 3 7.70 4.18 14.35
N LEU A 4 7.60 3.37 13.28
CA LEU A 4 8.22 3.68 11.99
C LEU A 4 7.34 4.62 11.16
N LEU A 5 6.02 4.38 11.15
CA LEU A 5 5.00 5.29 10.64
C LEU A 5 4.14 5.74 11.80
N GLN A 6 3.87 7.04 11.86
CA GLN A 6 2.94 7.61 12.81
C GLN A 6 2.11 8.68 12.10
N LEU A 7 0.81 8.54 12.20
CA LEU A 7 -0.19 9.50 11.80
C LEU A 7 -0.81 10.04 13.08
N ASN A 8 -0.82 11.36 13.25
CA ASN A 8 -1.38 12.02 14.43
C ASN A 8 -2.51 12.94 14.01
N GLN A 9 -3.74 12.64 14.43
CA GLN A 9 -4.93 13.46 14.24
C GLN A 9 -5.13 13.88 12.77
N ILE A 10 -4.94 12.97 11.83
CA ILE A 10 -5.07 13.26 10.40
C ILE A 10 -6.52 13.57 10.05
N PHE A 11 -6.76 14.81 9.62
CA PHE A 11 -8.04 15.28 9.12
C PHE A 11 -7.92 15.73 7.66
N LYS A 12 -8.89 15.35 6.83
CA LYS A 12 -8.93 15.75 5.42
C LYS A 12 -10.37 15.94 4.95
N VAL A 13 -10.65 17.15 4.49
CA VAL A 13 -11.91 17.51 3.83
C VAL A 13 -11.64 17.82 2.35
N PHE A 14 -12.57 17.44 1.47
CA PHE A 14 -12.58 17.84 0.07
C PHE A 14 -13.76 18.77 -0.18
N ASN A 15 -13.57 19.74 -1.08
CA ASN A 15 -14.59 20.70 -1.50
C ASN A 15 -15.20 21.49 -0.31
N GLU A 16 -14.38 21.86 0.68
CA GLU A 16 -14.80 22.58 1.88
C GLU A 16 -15.63 23.83 1.54
N GLY A 17 -16.74 24.04 2.25
CA GLY A 17 -17.64 25.18 2.04
C GLY A 17 -18.53 25.07 0.80
N THR A 18 -18.56 23.92 0.11
CA THR A 18 -19.45 23.70 -1.04
C THR A 18 -20.52 22.63 -0.75
N PRO A 19 -21.60 22.52 -1.55
CA PRO A 19 -22.59 21.47 -1.39
C PRO A 19 -22.01 20.04 -1.52
N ASP A 20 -20.86 19.89 -2.16
CA ASP A 20 -20.14 18.61 -2.35
C ASP A 20 -19.04 18.39 -1.31
N GLU A 21 -19.12 19.10 -0.19
CA GLU A 21 -18.16 18.92 0.92
C GLU A 21 -18.16 17.48 1.42
N LYS A 22 -16.96 16.94 1.58
CA LYS A 22 -16.79 15.57 2.05
C LYS A 22 -15.61 15.45 2.99
N ILE A 23 -15.87 15.10 4.24
CA ILE A 23 -14.84 14.66 5.18
C ILE A 23 -14.39 13.27 4.74
N ALA A 24 -13.16 13.17 4.29
CA ALA A 24 -12.56 11.93 3.78
C ALA A 24 -11.78 11.18 4.86
N LEU A 25 -11.14 11.92 5.78
CA LEU A 25 -10.50 11.37 6.99
C LEU A 25 -10.87 12.28 8.17
N ASP A 26 -11.23 11.64 9.27
CA ASP A 26 -11.70 12.30 10.48
C ASP A 26 -10.84 11.90 11.67
N HIS A 27 -9.82 12.72 11.95
CA HIS A 27 -8.88 12.61 13.08
C HIS A 27 -8.26 11.21 13.24
N ILE A 28 -7.67 10.70 12.16
CA ILE A 28 -7.03 9.37 12.15
C ILE A 28 -5.72 9.40 12.95
N ASP A 29 -5.64 8.53 13.93
CA ASP A 29 -4.42 8.12 14.61
C ASP A 29 -4.03 6.71 14.18
N LEU A 30 -2.78 6.53 13.70
CA LEU A 30 -2.24 5.22 13.35
C LEU A 30 -0.75 5.15 13.64
N LYS A 31 -0.33 4.11 14.36
CA LYS A 31 1.09 3.84 14.61
C LYS A 31 1.45 2.46 14.10
N MET A 32 2.53 2.38 13.29
CA MET A 32 3.08 1.12 12.81
C MET A 32 4.54 1.00 13.27
N LYS A 33 4.88 -0.15 13.84
CA LYS A 33 6.26 -0.49 14.20
C LYS A 33 7.00 -1.04 12.98
N LYS A 34 8.32 -1.06 13.04
CA LYS A 34 9.13 -1.70 12.00
C LYS A 34 8.76 -3.19 11.89
N GLY A 35 8.46 -3.64 10.67
CA GLY A 35 8.04 -5.00 10.38
C GLY A 35 6.54 -5.27 10.55
N ASP A 36 5.74 -4.29 10.99
CA ASP A 36 4.28 -4.44 10.97
C ASP A 36 3.79 -4.62 9.52
N PHE A 37 2.89 -5.56 9.34
CA PHE A 37 2.11 -5.69 8.13
C PHE A 37 0.63 -5.49 8.49
N VAL A 38 0.13 -4.29 8.24
CA VAL A 38 -1.24 -3.89 8.55
C VAL A 38 -2.13 -4.03 7.31
N THR A 39 -3.20 -4.79 7.42
CA THR A 39 -4.24 -4.86 6.40
C THR A 39 -5.38 -3.91 6.74
N VAL A 40 -5.87 -3.19 5.72
CA VAL A 40 -6.92 -2.17 5.84
C VAL A 40 -8.11 -2.62 5.02
N ILE A 41 -9.26 -2.79 5.67
CA ILE A 41 -10.54 -3.07 5.03
C ILE A 41 -11.54 -1.95 5.33
N GLY A 42 -12.65 -1.94 4.62
CA GLY A 42 -13.73 -0.97 4.82
C GLY A 42 -14.54 -0.74 3.55
N SER A 43 -15.69 -0.09 3.69
CA SER A 43 -16.60 0.20 2.59
C SER A 43 -16.00 1.14 1.54
N ASN A 44 -16.63 1.22 0.37
CA ASN A 44 -16.30 2.25 -0.62
C ASN A 44 -16.57 3.64 -0.02
N GLY A 45 -15.61 4.55 -0.19
CA GLY A 45 -15.70 5.87 0.41
C GLY A 45 -15.29 5.97 1.88
N ALA A 46 -14.83 4.87 2.52
CA ALA A 46 -14.37 4.87 3.91
C ALA A 46 -13.08 5.68 4.19
N GLY A 47 -12.42 6.22 3.15
CA GLY A 47 -11.20 7.03 3.30
C GLY A 47 -9.90 6.27 3.03
N LYS A 48 -9.93 4.96 2.71
CA LYS A 48 -8.74 4.12 2.53
C LYS A 48 -7.73 4.69 1.51
N SER A 49 -8.18 5.05 0.31
CA SER A 49 -7.32 5.60 -0.75
C SER A 49 -6.81 7.00 -0.41
N THR A 50 -7.58 7.79 0.37
CA THR A 50 -7.15 9.08 0.88
C THR A 50 -6.05 8.90 1.92
N LEU A 51 -6.19 7.94 2.84
CA LEU A 51 -5.16 7.56 3.81
C LEU A 51 -3.83 7.20 3.12
N MET A 52 -3.89 6.31 2.11
CA MET A 52 -2.73 5.93 1.30
C MET A 52 -2.09 7.13 0.59
N SER A 53 -2.92 8.05 0.09
CA SER A 53 -2.47 9.24 -0.62
C SER A 53 -1.81 10.27 0.30
N ILE A 54 -2.27 10.40 1.54
CA ILE A 54 -1.64 11.25 2.56
C ILE A 54 -0.30 10.65 3.00
N ILE A 55 -0.24 9.35 3.27
CA ILE A 55 1.02 8.68 3.64
C ILE A 55 2.05 8.85 2.51
N SER A 56 1.65 8.63 1.25
CA SER A 56 2.56 8.78 0.10
C SER A 56 2.97 10.24 -0.19
N GLY A 57 2.25 11.23 0.33
CA GLY A 57 2.48 12.66 0.05
C GLY A 57 1.88 13.13 -1.27
N LYS A 58 0.99 12.35 -1.88
CA LYS A 58 0.19 12.75 -3.03
C LYS A 58 -0.87 13.80 -2.66
N ILE A 59 -1.42 13.69 -1.44
CA ILE A 59 -2.35 14.63 -0.84
C ILE A 59 -1.76 15.10 0.49
N ILE A 60 -1.90 16.38 0.80
CA ILE A 60 -1.52 16.96 2.09
C ILE A 60 -2.76 16.93 2.99
N THR A 61 -2.57 16.59 4.26
CA THR A 61 -3.61 16.67 5.29
C THR A 61 -3.96 18.12 5.60
N ASP A 62 -5.17 18.40 6.03
CA ASP A 62 -5.58 19.75 6.44
C ASP A 62 -5.22 19.98 7.92
N ILE A 63 -5.31 18.94 8.77
CA ILE A 63 -4.89 18.96 10.18
C ILE A 63 -4.07 17.69 10.45
N GLY A 64 -3.18 17.75 11.43
CA GLY A 64 -2.37 16.63 11.87
C GLY A 64 -1.04 16.50 11.12
N ASP A 65 -0.26 15.51 11.51
CA ASP A 65 1.08 15.30 10.97
C ASP A 65 1.39 13.82 10.65
N VAL A 66 2.28 13.64 9.67
CA VAL A 66 2.77 12.35 9.20
C VAL A 66 4.25 12.23 9.54
N MET A 67 4.60 11.27 10.41
CA MET A 67 5.97 10.99 10.79
C MET A 67 6.44 9.67 10.19
N ILE A 68 7.61 9.64 9.56
CA ILE A 68 8.26 8.41 9.07
C ILE A 68 9.68 8.34 9.66
N ASP A 69 9.93 7.27 10.41
CA ASP A 69 11.23 7.05 11.08
C ASP A 69 11.68 8.26 11.91
N GLY A 70 10.73 8.81 12.69
CA GLY A 70 10.94 9.97 13.57
C GLY A 70 11.10 11.31 12.87
N LYS A 71 10.89 11.38 11.55
CA LYS A 71 10.97 12.61 10.76
C LYS A 71 9.59 13.04 10.32
N ASP A 72 9.27 14.31 10.51
CA ASP A 72 8.07 14.92 9.96
C ASP A 72 8.19 15.01 8.43
N VAL A 73 7.22 14.40 7.75
CA VAL A 73 7.13 14.39 6.29
C VAL A 73 5.84 15.02 5.78
N THR A 74 5.06 15.67 6.64
CA THR A 74 3.70 16.17 6.35
C THR A 74 3.64 16.99 5.07
N TYR A 75 4.58 17.89 4.88
CA TYR A 75 4.64 18.78 3.71
C TYR A 75 5.67 18.34 2.67
N ILE A 76 6.29 17.16 2.84
CA ILE A 76 7.24 16.63 1.86
C ILE A 76 6.46 16.04 0.68
N LYS A 77 6.75 16.49 -0.54
CA LYS A 77 6.08 16.07 -1.78
C LYS A 77 6.32 14.58 -2.10
N GLU A 78 5.37 13.95 -2.79
CA GLU A 78 5.38 12.52 -3.15
C GLU A 78 6.71 12.05 -3.76
N HIS A 79 7.27 12.79 -4.74
CA HIS A 79 8.53 12.41 -5.38
C HIS A 79 9.74 12.39 -4.44
N GLN A 80 9.72 13.18 -3.38
CA GLN A 80 10.75 13.19 -2.34
C GLN A 80 10.55 12.05 -1.34
N ARG A 81 9.27 11.73 -0.99
CA ARG A 81 8.92 10.58 -0.15
C ARG A 81 9.16 9.23 -0.87
N ALA A 82 9.21 9.21 -2.20
CA ALA A 82 9.47 8.01 -3.01
C ALA A 82 10.80 7.29 -2.68
N LYS A 83 11.70 7.94 -1.96
CA LYS A 83 12.92 7.31 -1.40
C LYS A 83 12.64 6.47 -0.15
N LEU A 84 11.55 6.77 0.56
CA LEU A 84 11.16 6.13 1.81
C LEU A 84 10.00 5.15 1.62
N ILE A 85 9.19 5.37 0.58
CA ILE A 85 7.92 4.68 0.36
C ILE A 85 7.94 3.98 -1.00
N GLY A 86 7.74 2.66 -0.99
CA GLY A 86 7.37 1.89 -2.17
C GLY A 86 5.84 1.88 -2.29
N ARG A 87 5.30 2.00 -3.51
CA ARG A 87 3.86 1.91 -3.75
C ARG A 87 3.56 0.98 -4.91
N VAL A 88 2.59 0.09 -4.71
CA VAL A 88 2.00 -0.74 -5.76
C VAL A 88 0.54 -0.33 -5.92
N PHE A 89 0.13 -0.07 -7.16
CA PHE A 89 -1.19 0.44 -7.50
C PHE A 89 -2.16 -0.69 -7.82
N GLN A 90 -3.44 -0.41 -7.74
CA GLN A 90 -4.52 -1.30 -8.15
C GLN A 90 -4.43 -1.63 -9.64
N ASP A 91 -4.21 -0.62 -10.49
CA ASP A 91 -3.98 -0.81 -11.91
C ASP A 91 -2.52 -1.21 -12.16
N PRO A 92 -2.25 -2.43 -12.69
CA PRO A 92 -0.90 -2.86 -13.02
C PRO A 92 -0.20 -1.96 -14.05
N MET A 93 -0.96 -1.21 -14.86
CA MET A 93 -0.42 -0.26 -15.85
C MET A 93 0.18 0.97 -15.18
N ALA A 94 -0.36 1.41 -14.04
CA ALA A 94 0.11 2.61 -13.35
C ALA A 94 1.50 2.44 -12.70
N GLY A 95 1.90 1.21 -12.41
CA GLY A 95 3.20 0.87 -11.79
C GLY A 95 4.35 0.72 -12.78
N THR A 96 4.09 0.67 -14.10
CA THR A 96 5.08 0.39 -15.13
C THR A 96 5.00 1.35 -16.31
N ALA A 97 6.08 1.45 -17.08
CA ALA A 97 6.10 2.14 -18.39
C ALA A 97 5.93 1.08 -19.52
N PRO A 98 4.72 0.87 -20.05
CA PRO A 98 4.42 -0.28 -20.93
C PRO A 98 5.18 -0.26 -22.26
N LYS A 99 5.60 0.92 -22.75
CA LYS A 99 6.38 1.07 -23.99
C LYS A 99 7.86 0.75 -23.80
N MET A 100 8.33 0.71 -22.55
CA MET A 100 9.72 0.42 -22.19
C MET A 100 9.91 -1.08 -21.92
N THR A 101 11.14 -1.56 -22.06
CA THR A 101 11.50 -2.94 -21.73
C THR A 101 11.45 -3.21 -20.23
N ILE A 102 11.48 -4.48 -19.82
CA ILE A 102 11.56 -4.88 -18.42
C ILE A 102 12.81 -4.27 -17.78
N GLU A 103 13.99 -4.38 -18.43
CA GLU A 103 15.24 -3.83 -17.88
C GLU A 103 15.22 -2.31 -17.74
N GLU A 104 14.58 -1.58 -18.67
CA GLU A 104 14.43 -0.13 -18.58
C GLU A 104 13.52 0.28 -17.42
N ASN A 105 12.40 -0.43 -17.21
CA ASN A 105 11.52 -0.23 -16.06
C ASN A 105 12.28 -0.44 -14.74
N LEU A 106 13.04 -1.53 -14.63
CA LEU A 106 13.86 -1.83 -13.47
C LEU A 106 14.96 -0.79 -13.25
N ALA A 107 15.59 -0.30 -14.32
CA ALA A 107 16.63 0.74 -14.23
C ALA A 107 16.06 2.06 -13.68
N ILE A 108 14.85 2.45 -14.10
CA ILE A 108 14.15 3.63 -13.58
C ILE A 108 13.86 3.46 -12.09
N ALA A 109 13.28 2.32 -11.70
CA ALA A 109 12.99 2.03 -10.29
C ALA A 109 14.25 2.06 -9.42
N TYR A 110 15.33 1.44 -9.89
CA TYR A 110 16.61 1.39 -9.19
C TYR A 110 17.27 2.77 -9.04
N SER A 111 17.00 3.70 -9.95
CA SER A 111 17.57 5.06 -9.91
C SER A 111 16.96 5.98 -8.84
N ARG A 112 15.87 5.57 -8.16
CA ARG A 112 15.16 6.41 -7.18
C ARG A 112 16.03 6.82 -5.98
N VAL A 113 16.94 5.96 -5.55
CA VAL A 113 17.80 6.18 -4.37
C VAL A 113 19.25 6.52 -4.70
N LYS A 114 19.66 6.39 -5.97
CA LYS A 114 21.05 6.68 -6.37
C LYS A 114 21.16 8.07 -6.97
N THR A 115 22.24 8.77 -6.62
CA THR A 115 22.64 10.00 -7.31
C THR A 115 22.85 9.71 -8.79
N ARG A 116 22.21 10.48 -9.64
CA ARG A 116 22.35 10.37 -11.10
C ARG A 116 23.76 10.82 -11.50
N GLY A 117 24.59 9.87 -11.88
CA GLY A 117 25.87 10.15 -12.54
C GLY A 117 25.73 9.96 -14.06
N LEU A 118 26.79 10.27 -14.80
CA LEU A 118 26.90 10.07 -16.26
C LEU A 118 27.06 8.58 -16.67
N SER A 119 26.92 7.63 -15.74
CA SER A 119 27.03 6.21 -16.03
C SER A 119 25.79 5.65 -16.73
N SER A 120 25.98 4.74 -17.69
CA SER A 120 24.88 4.03 -18.36
C SER A 120 23.95 3.36 -17.33
N GLY A 121 22.63 3.58 -17.48
CA GLY A 121 21.60 2.93 -16.68
C GLY A 121 21.57 1.40 -16.82
N LEU A 122 22.14 0.85 -17.92
CA LEU A 122 22.04 -0.54 -18.35
C LEU A 122 23.45 -1.16 -18.52
N SER A 123 24.28 -1.18 -17.46
CA SER A 123 25.54 -1.90 -17.46
C SER A 123 25.33 -3.42 -17.29
N LYS A 124 26.31 -4.26 -17.74
CA LYS A 124 26.27 -5.71 -17.56
C LYS A 124 26.00 -6.09 -16.10
N LYS A 125 26.73 -5.48 -15.15
CA LYS A 125 26.56 -5.70 -13.71
C LYS A 125 25.12 -5.44 -13.23
N ARG A 126 24.46 -4.41 -13.78
CA ARG A 126 23.06 -4.12 -13.44
C ARG A 126 22.10 -5.14 -14.04
N ARG A 127 22.34 -5.61 -15.27
CA ARG A 127 21.54 -6.68 -15.88
C ARG A 127 21.62 -7.96 -15.08
N ASP A 128 22.81 -8.35 -14.65
CA ASP A 128 23.00 -9.55 -13.82
C ASP A 128 22.23 -9.41 -12.49
N PHE A 129 22.31 -8.25 -11.84
CA PHE A 129 21.53 -7.94 -10.64
C PHE A 129 20.02 -7.98 -10.89
N PHE A 130 19.55 -7.43 -12.02
CA PHE A 130 18.12 -7.47 -12.36
C PHE A 130 17.62 -8.89 -12.62
N LYS A 131 18.43 -9.73 -13.26
CA LYS A 131 18.12 -11.14 -13.46
C LYS A 131 17.94 -11.86 -12.13
N GLU A 132 18.93 -11.74 -11.24
CA GLU A 132 18.87 -12.32 -9.88
C GLU A 132 17.57 -11.93 -9.15
N LYS A 133 17.19 -10.65 -9.22
CA LYS A 133 15.96 -10.18 -8.57
C LYS A 133 14.68 -10.68 -9.25
N LEU A 134 14.68 -10.84 -10.56
CA LEU A 134 13.54 -11.39 -11.30
C LEU A 134 13.36 -12.90 -11.08
N GLU A 135 14.45 -13.64 -10.91
CA GLU A 135 14.42 -15.08 -10.59
C GLU A 135 13.58 -15.38 -9.34
N MET A 136 13.60 -14.46 -8.34
CA MET A 136 12.78 -14.58 -7.12
C MET A 136 11.27 -14.62 -7.39
N LEU A 137 10.83 -14.10 -8.54
CA LEU A 137 9.42 -14.11 -8.91
C LEU A 137 8.97 -15.46 -9.50
N HIS A 138 9.89 -16.32 -9.92
CA HIS A 138 9.62 -17.61 -10.57
C HIS A 138 8.67 -17.52 -11.78
N LEU A 139 8.79 -16.43 -12.56
CA LEU A 139 7.94 -16.12 -13.72
C LEU A 139 8.68 -16.19 -15.07
N GLY A 140 9.98 -16.54 -15.06
CA GLY A 140 10.80 -16.57 -16.27
C GLY A 140 11.11 -15.19 -16.85
N LEU A 141 10.85 -14.09 -16.09
CA LEU A 141 11.07 -12.72 -16.56
C LEU A 141 12.56 -12.37 -16.67
N GLU A 142 13.43 -13.05 -15.95
CA GLU A 142 14.89 -12.95 -16.02
C GLU A 142 15.43 -13.26 -17.42
N ASN A 143 14.70 -14.07 -18.19
CA ASN A 143 15.04 -14.45 -19.57
C ASN A 143 14.42 -13.49 -20.61
N ARG A 144 13.59 -12.51 -20.17
CA ARG A 144 12.78 -11.64 -21.01
C ARG A 144 13.10 -10.16 -20.80
N LEU A 145 14.28 -9.79 -20.35
CA LEU A 145 14.68 -8.43 -20.00
C LEU A 145 14.41 -7.40 -21.12
N GLN A 146 14.54 -7.81 -22.40
CA GLN A 146 14.32 -6.96 -23.58
C GLN A 146 12.84 -6.90 -24.02
N ALA A 147 11.96 -7.73 -23.43
CA ALA A 147 10.55 -7.65 -23.74
C ALA A 147 9.95 -6.36 -23.19
N LYS A 148 9.03 -5.75 -23.95
CA LYS A 148 8.28 -4.58 -23.48
C LYS A 148 7.34 -4.96 -22.34
N ALA A 149 7.32 -4.17 -21.27
CA ALA A 149 6.44 -4.41 -20.13
C ALA A 149 4.94 -4.46 -20.51
N GLY A 150 4.56 -3.78 -21.60
CA GLY A 150 3.21 -3.83 -22.16
C GLY A 150 2.78 -5.21 -22.67
N LEU A 151 3.72 -6.11 -22.98
CA LEU A 151 3.45 -7.47 -23.44
C LEU A 151 3.29 -8.48 -22.29
N LEU A 152 3.51 -8.05 -21.06
CA LEU A 152 3.32 -8.87 -19.86
C LEU A 152 1.84 -9.05 -19.55
N SER A 153 1.48 -10.24 -19.05
CA SER A 153 0.16 -10.47 -18.47
C SER A 153 -0.07 -9.55 -17.25
N GLY A 154 -1.32 -9.37 -16.83
CA GLY A 154 -1.64 -8.56 -15.65
C GLY A 154 -0.87 -9.00 -14.40
N GLY A 155 -0.82 -10.31 -14.13
CA GLY A 155 -0.08 -10.88 -12.99
C GLY A 155 1.42 -10.69 -13.08
N GLU A 156 2.05 -10.95 -14.24
CA GLU A 156 3.48 -10.71 -14.47
C GLU A 156 3.84 -9.24 -14.26
N ARG A 157 2.98 -8.33 -14.76
CA ARG A 157 3.19 -6.89 -14.63
C ARG A 157 3.05 -6.43 -13.19
N GLN A 158 2.07 -6.98 -12.45
CA GLN A 158 1.89 -6.68 -11.04
C GLN A 158 3.06 -7.19 -10.20
N ALA A 159 3.55 -8.40 -10.47
CA ALA A 159 4.75 -8.95 -9.84
C ALA A 159 5.99 -8.08 -10.14
N LEU A 160 6.16 -7.62 -11.38
CA LEU A 160 7.23 -6.68 -11.75
C LEU A 160 7.07 -5.35 -10.99
N SER A 161 5.86 -4.80 -10.90
CA SER A 161 5.57 -3.56 -10.15
C SER A 161 5.90 -3.71 -8.66
N LEU A 162 5.55 -4.85 -8.05
CA LEU A 162 5.89 -5.17 -6.66
C LEU A 162 7.40 -5.22 -6.46
N LEU A 163 8.13 -5.93 -7.32
CA LEU A 163 9.59 -5.98 -7.28
C LEU A 163 10.20 -4.58 -7.40
N MET A 164 9.73 -3.77 -8.36
CA MET A 164 10.20 -2.40 -8.57
C MET A 164 9.94 -1.49 -7.35
N ALA A 165 8.83 -1.69 -6.65
CA ALA A 165 8.50 -0.93 -5.44
C ALA A 165 9.42 -1.28 -4.27
N THR A 166 9.97 -2.50 -4.25
CA THR A 166 10.81 -3.02 -3.16
C THR A 166 12.31 -2.93 -3.41
N PHE A 167 12.74 -2.69 -4.64
CA PHE A 167 14.15 -2.61 -5.05
C PHE A 167 15.04 -1.69 -4.22
N THR A 168 14.43 -0.64 -3.69
CA THR A 168 15.14 0.42 -2.96
C THR A 168 15.06 0.22 -1.46
N GLU A 169 14.59 -0.96 -1.03
CA GLU A 169 14.37 -1.28 0.38
C GLU A 169 13.63 -0.15 1.11
N PRO A 170 12.41 0.17 0.65
CA PRO A 170 11.66 1.28 1.23
C PRO A 170 11.39 1.01 2.71
N LYS A 171 11.28 2.08 3.50
CA LYS A 171 10.88 1.97 4.92
C LYS A 171 9.43 1.51 5.04
N ILE A 172 8.58 1.91 4.11
CA ILE A 172 7.16 1.57 4.08
C ILE A 172 6.79 1.11 2.68
N LEU A 173 6.07 -0.01 2.59
CA LEU A 173 5.45 -0.50 1.38
C LEU A 173 3.93 -0.26 1.45
N LEU A 174 3.38 0.45 0.48
CA LEU A 174 1.96 0.70 0.31
C LEU A 174 1.42 -0.19 -0.82
N LEU A 175 0.43 -1.03 -0.50
CA LEU A 175 -0.23 -1.93 -1.44
C LEU A 175 -1.71 -1.53 -1.56
N ASP A 176 -2.08 -0.92 -2.69
CA ASP A 176 -3.40 -0.35 -2.93
C ASP A 176 -4.21 -1.30 -3.81
N GLU A 177 -4.98 -2.22 -3.19
CA GLU A 177 -5.85 -3.20 -3.87
C GLU A 177 -5.15 -3.94 -5.02
N HIS A 178 -3.87 -4.21 -4.86
CA HIS A 178 -2.94 -4.61 -5.91
C HIS A 178 -3.23 -5.97 -6.58
N THR A 179 -4.26 -6.68 -6.14
CA THR A 179 -4.72 -7.95 -6.73
C THR A 179 -6.14 -7.85 -7.30
N ALA A 180 -6.86 -6.74 -7.08
CA ALA A 180 -8.28 -6.63 -7.41
C ALA A 180 -8.58 -6.68 -8.92
N ALA A 181 -7.65 -6.22 -9.75
CA ALA A 181 -7.79 -6.21 -11.21
C ALA A 181 -7.32 -7.52 -11.90
N LEU A 182 -6.98 -8.54 -11.11
CA LEU A 182 -6.44 -9.82 -11.60
C LEU A 182 -7.49 -10.93 -11.53
N ASP A 183 -7.36 -11.91 -12.42
CA ASP A 183 -8.10 -13.17 -12.28
C ASP A 183 -7.66 -13.95 -11.02
N PRO A 184 -8.50 -14.85 -10.48
CA PRO A 184 -8.24 -15.51 -9.21
C PRO A 184 -6.87 -16.21 -9.12
N SER A 185 -6.44 -16.90 -10.17
CA SER A 185 -5.17 -17.61 -10.18
C SER A 185 -3.97 -16.67 -10.10
N ARG A 186 -4.01 -15.56 -10.85
CA ARG A 186 -2.96 -14.53 -10.82
C ARG A 186 -2.97 -13.73 -9.52
N ALA A 187 -4.15 -13.46 -8.97
CA ALA A 187 -4.29 -12.82 -7.67
C ALA A 187 -3.66 -13.66 -6.56
N GLU A 188 -3.86 -14.99 -6.57
CA GLU A 188 -3.21 -15.90 -5.62
C GLU A 188 -1.69 -15.91 -5.77
N LEU A 189 -1.18 -15.97 -7.01
CA LEU A 189 0.26 -15.89 -7.29
C LEU A 189 0.87 -14.59 -6.73
N VAL A 190 0.27 -13.43 -7.06
CA VAL A 190 0.76 -12.13 -6.59
C VAL A 190 0.67 -12.02 -5.07
N THR A 191 -0.37 -12.59 -4.46
CA THR A 191 -0.50 -12.64 -2.99
C THR A 191 0.63 -13.45 -2.34
N LYS A 192 0.98 -14.61 -2.90
CA LYS A 192 2.12 -15.44 -2.45
C LYS A 192 3.45 -14.68 -2.58
N LEU A 193 3.68 -14.05 -3.73
CA LEU A 193 4.88 -13.22 -3.96
C LEU A 193 4.95 -12.03 -3.00
N THR A 194 3.83 -11.39 -2.72
CA THR A 194 3.75 -10.29 -1.74
C THR A 194 4.20 -10.77 -0.36
N LYS A 195 3.65 -11.90 0.11
CA LYS A 195 4.02 -12.49 1.40
C LYS A 195 5.50 -12.86 1.46
N GLN A 196 6.03 -13.48 0.40
CA GLN A 196 7.44 -13.85 0.30
C GLN A 196 8.35 -12.61 0.39
N ILE A 197 8.12 -11.59 -0.46
CA ILE A 197 8.94 -10.39 -0.54
C ILE A 197 8.88 -9.59 0.77
N VAL A 198 7.69 -9.40 1.34
CA VAL A 198 7.53 -8.67 2.61
C VAL A 198 8.28 -9.35 3.75
N ASN A 199 8.20 -10.69 3.83
CA ASN A 199 8.90 -11.46 4.86
C ASN A 199 10.41 -11.46 4.67
N GLU A 200 10.89 -11.63 3.45
CA GLU A 200 12.32 -11.69 3.12
C GLU A 200 13.03 -10.35 3.45
N TYR A 201 12.42 -9.25 3.03
CA TYR A 201 12.98 -7.90 3.28
C TYR A 201 12.50 -7.26 4.60
N LYS A 202 11.67 -7.97 5.39
CA LYS A 202 11.06 -7.46 6.65
C LYS A 202 10.45 -6.08 6.49
N LEU A 203 9.71 -5.89 5.40
CA LEU A 203 9.12 -4.60 5.04
C LEU A 203 7.96 -4.25 5.97
N THR A 204 7.92 -2.99 6.41
CA THR A 204 6.74 -2.45 7.07
C THR A 204 5.71 -2.13 5.99
N THR A 205 4.55 -2.78 6.05
CA THR A 205 3.59 -2.80 4.94
C THR A 205 2.20 -2.35 5.37
N LEU A 206 1.60 -1.43 4.63
CA LEU A 206 0.18 -1.09 4.73
C LEU A 206 -0.52 -1.55 3.45
N MET A 207 -1.48 -2.45 3.55
CA MET A 207 -2.20 -3.02 2.43
C MET A 207 -3.70 -2.73 2.53
N VAL A 208 -4.24 -2.06 1.53
CA VAL A 208 -5.69 -1.92 1.35
C VAL A 208 -6.19 -3.08 0.49
N THR A 209 -7.27 -3.72 0.91
CA THR A 209 -7.92 -4.79 0.15
C THR A 209 -9.44 -4.81 0.39
N HIS A 210 -10.21 -5.24 -0.59
CA HIS A 210 -11.64 -5.57 -0.43
C HIS A 210 -11.86 -7.05 -0.11
N ASN A 211 -10.83 -7.88 -0.24
CA ASN A 211 -10.91 -9.32 0.04
C ASN A 211 -10.67 -9.55 1.54
N MET A 212 -11.73 -9.89 2.26
CA MET A 212 -11.66 -10.13 3.72
C MET A 212 -10.76 -11.33 4.06
N GLN A 213 -10.80 -12.40 3.25
CA GLN A 213 -9.94 -13.55 3.47
C GLN A 213 -8.47 -13.16 3.33
N GLN A 214 -8.12 -12.42 2.27
CA GLN A 214 -6.77 -11.91 2.08
C GLN A 214 -6.34 -10.99 3.24
N ALA A 215 -7.26 -10.16 3.75
CA ALA A 215 -6.99 -9.29 4.89
C ALA A 215 -6.71 -10.09 6.18
N LEU A 216 -7.35 -11.24 6.37
CA LEU A 216 -7.10 -12.16 7.50
C LEU A 216 -5.79 -12.94 7.33
N ASP A 217 -5.50 -13.42 6.11
CA ASP A 217 -4.36 -14.31 5.84
C ASP A 217 -3.01 -13.58 5.78
N LEU A 218 -3.04 -12.28 5.50
CA LEU A 218 -1.83 -11.46 5.36
C LEU A 218 -1.64 -10.53 6.55
N GLY A 219 -0.38 -10.35 6.92
CA GLY A 219 0.02 -9.40 7.96
C GLY A 219 -0.31 -9.84 9.38
N ASN A 220 0.16 -9.05 10.33
CA ASN A 220 0.01 -9.28 11.76
C ASN A 220 -1.02 -8.35 12.42
N ARG A 221 -1.53 -7.34 11.71
CA ARG A 221 -2.57 -6.43 12.20
C ARG A 221 -3.63 -6.19 11.15
N LEU A 222 -4.85 -5.89 11.59
CA LEU A 222 -5.95 -5.53 10.72
C LEU A 222 -6.64 -4.28 11.28
N ILE A 223 -6.93 -3.33 10.41
CA ILE A 223 -7.78 -2.17 10.73
C ILE A 223 -8.99 -2.14 9.81
N MET A 224 -10.12 -1.70 10.35
CA MET A 224 -11.34 -1.47 9.59
C MET A 224 -11.67 0.02 9.61
N MET A 225 -11.94 0.57 8.42
CA MET A 225 -12.32 1.98 8.25
C MET A 225 -13.76 2.11 7.80
N ASP A 226 -14.45 3.10 8.34
CA ASP A 226 -15.75 3.56 7.87
C ASP A 226 -15.88 5.08 8.05
N LYS A 227 -16.49 5.77 7.07
CA LYS A 227 -16.72 7.23 7.11
C LYS A 227 -15.51 8.07 7.57
N GLY A 228 -14.34 7.74 7.08
CA GLY A 228 -13.10 8.48 7.38
C GLY A 228 -12.45 8.15 8.73
N GLN A 229 -13.00 7.23 9.52
CA GLN A 229 -12.50 6.84 10.83
C GLN A 229 -11.98 5.40 10.85
N ILE A 230 -11.02 5.09 11.74
CA ILE A 230 -10.69 3.72 12.11
C ILE A 230 -11.70 3.30 13.17
N ILE A 231 -12.57 2.34 12.82
CA ILE A 231 -13.66 1.88 13.69
C ILE A 231 -13.33 0.58 14.44
N PHE A 232 -12.30 -0.16 13.99
CA PHE A 232 -11.88 -1.40 14.60
C PHE A 232 -10.41 -1.65 14.31
N GLU A 233 -9.72 -2.21 15.31
CA GLU A 233 -8.34 -2.66 15.18
C GLU A 233 -8.17 -4.03 15.85
N ALA A 234 -7.46 -4.93 15.14
CA ALA A 234 -7.02 -6.21 15.65
C ALA A 234 -5.49 -6.30 15.59
N ASN A 235 -4.87 -6.53 16.73
CA ASN A 235 -3.47 -6.91 16.83
C ASN A 235 -3.28 -8.39 16.41
N GLU A 236 -2.05 -8.88 16.43
CA GLU A 236 -1.73 -10.24 16.00
C GLU A 236 -2.53 -11.33 16.73
N GLU A 237 -2.72 -11.20 18.06
CA GLU A 237 -3.45 -12.18 18.87
C GLU A 237 -4.94 -12.20 18.50
N LYS A 238 -5.58 -11.01 18.49
CA LYS A 238 -7.00 -10.87 18.12
C LYS A 238 -7.23 -11.33 16.69
N LYS A 239 -6.32 -11.00 15.75
CA LYS A 239 -6.44 -11.36 14.35
C LYS A 239 -6.43 -12.86 14.11
N LYS A 240 -5.63 -13.65 14.83
CA LYS A 240 -5.59 -15.12 14.75
C LYS A 240 -6.93 -15.79 15.09
N SER A 241 -7.78 -15.14 15.88
CA SER A 241 -9.10 -15.65 16.29
C SER A 241 -10.26 -15.12 15.44
N LEU A 242 -9.98 -14.23 14.48
CA LEU A 242 -10.99 -13.63 13.61
C LEU A 242 -11.33 -14.56 12.44
N THR A 243 -12.65 -14.64 12.16
CA THR A 243 -13.19 -15.22 10.93
C THR A 243 -13.90 -14.11 10.13
N ILE A 244 -14.27 -14.41 8.88
CA ILE A 244 -15.03 -13.47 8.05
C ILE A 244 -16.36 -13.12 8.72
N GLU A 245 -17.04 -14.13 9.31
CA GLU A 245 -18.32 -13.95 10.01
C GLU A 245 -18.17 -12.95 11.16
N LYS A 246 -17.14 -13.16 12.03
CA LYS A 246 -16.87 -12.25 13.14
C LYS A 246 -16.53 -10.82 12.68
N LEU A 247 -15.80 -10.67 11.56
CA LEU A 247 -15.53 -9.35 11.00
C LEU A 247 -16.80 -8.64 10.52
N LEU A 248 -17.73 -9.38 9.91
CA LEU A 248 -19.00 -8.85 9.47
C LEU A 248 -19.90 -8.49 10.66
N GLU A 249 -19.93 -9.31 11.71
CA GLU A 249 -20.65 -9.03 12.96
C GLU A 249 -20.12 -7.75 13.62
N GLU A 250 -18.81 -7.63 13.81
CA GLU A 250 -18.17 -6.41 14.36
C GLU A 250 -18.53 -5.17 13.54
N PHE A 251 -18.51 -5.28 12.21
CA PHE A 251 -18.86 -4.18 11.32
C PHE A 251 -20.33 -3.75 11.47
N GLN A 252 -21.25 -4.73 11.59
CA GLN A 252 -22.67 -4.47 11.79
C GLN A 252 -22.96 -3.85 13.15
N LEU A 253 -22.35 -4.36 14.22
CA LEU A 253 -22.48 -3.84 15.57
C LEU A 253 -22.07 -2.37 15.65
N ILE A 254 -20.86 -2.04 15.17
CA ILE A 254 -20.34 -0.68 15.21
C ILE A 254 -21.22 0.29 14.39
N ARG A 255 -21.73 -0.14 13.22
CA ARG A 255 -22.66 0.66 12.43
C ARG A 255 -24.02 0.79 13.11
N GLY A 256 -24.52 -0.26 13.71
CA GLY A 256 -25.80 -0.26 14.44
C GLY A 256 -25.77 0.65 15.66
N GLU A 257 -24.69 0.64 16.44
CA GLU A 257 -24.48 1.53 17.57
C GLU A 257 -24.38 3.00 17.14
N LYS A 258 -23.64 3.32 16.06
CA LYS A 258 -23.56 4.68 15.51
C LYS A 258 -24.92 5.19 15.01
N MET A 259 -25.72 4.35 14.34
CA MET A 259 -27.07 4.75 13.91
C MET A 259 -28.01 5.01 15.10
N ASN A 260 -27.85 4.31 16.20
CA ASN A 260 -28.66 4.52 17.41
C ASN A 260 -28.20 5.78 18.17
N SER A 261 -26.92 6.09 18.21
CA SER A 261 -26.40 7.33 18.81
C SER A 261 -26.82 8.57 18.01
N ASP A 262 -26.78 8.51 16.68
CA ASP A 262 -27.22 9.61 15.81
C ASP A 262 -28.74 9.89 15.94
N LYS A 263 -29.54 8.84 16.20
CA LYS A 263 -30.99 9.01 16.48
C LYS A 263 -31.27 9.58 17.87
N SER A 264 -30.44 9.30 18.87
CA SER A 264 -30.63 9.84 20.23
C SER A 264 -30.21 11.31 20.39
N VAL A 265 -29.50 11.87 19.43
CA VAL A 265 -29.13 13.31 19.38
C VAL A 265 -30.24 14.15 18.70
N LEU A 266 -31.21 13.52 18.04
CA LEU A 266 -32.33 14.16 17.34
C LEU A 266 -33.66 14.12 18.11
N ILE A 267 -33.62 13.71 19.40
CA ILE A 267 -34.73 13.81 20.37
C ILE A 267 -34.31 14.77 21.48
#